data_b2c67390d6b2b19fce62662aa722b1ad
#
_entry.id   b2c67390d6b2b19fce62662aa722b1ad
#
_cell.length_a   1.000
_cell.length_b   1.000
_cell.length_c   1.000
_cell.angle_alpha   90.00
_cell.angle_beta   90.00
_cell.angle_gamma   90.00
#
_symmetry.space_group_name_H-M   'P 1'
#
loop_
_entity.id
_entity.type
_entity.pdbx_description
1 polymer ?
#
loop_
_entity_poly.entity_id
_entity_poly.type
_entity_poly.pdbx_seq_one_letter_code
_entity_poly.pdbx_strand_id
1 'polypeptide(L)'
;MGKLFGTDGVRGVAGKDLTCELALQIGRATAAELTSLDGHRPRILIGKDTRVSGDMLECTLAAGLCSVGADVDLLGVIPTPGVAYLVRKYGADAGIVISASHNPMEFNGIKIFKGDGYKLPDEVENRIEAHIFKNCEDIKICDGAEIGRVHRLDTAVDDYVDALEQHIDADLSGLNVLFDCANGASAKVAQKLFPRLGCQCSFTGTLDDGVSVNDGCGSTHLDRLEKKVVEGGFDCGIAFDGDADRCLAVDEKGNLVDGDGILY
;
A
#
# COMPACT_ATOMS: atom_id res chain seq x y z
N MET A 1 -15.41 16.80 -18.04
CA MET A 1 -14.08 16.61 -17.48
C MET A 1 -13.90 15.12 -17.22
N GLY A 2 -12.73 14.54 -17.48
CA GLY A 2 -12.48 13.15 -17.13
C GLY A 2 -12.48 12.97 -15.61
N LYS A 3 -12.90 11.81 -15.13
CA LYS A 3 -12.86 11.46 -13.72
C LYS A 3 -11.40 11.21 -13.31
N LEU A 4 -10.92 11.84 -12.23
CA LEU A 4 -9.56 11.70 -11.72
C LEU A 4 -9.42 10.41 -10.92
N PHE A 5 -10.36 10.15 -9.99
CA PHE A 5 -10.43 8.91 -9.23
C PHE A 5 -11.05 7.82 -10.09
N GLY A 6 -10.28 6.76 -10.34
CA GLY A 6 -10.75 5.50 -10.91
C GLY A 6 -11.26 4.53 -9.82
N THR A 7 -11.45 3.26 -10.20
CA THR A 7 -11.84 2.20 -9.26
C THR A 7 -10.82 2.05 -8.11
N ASP A 8 -9.54 2.24 -8.41
CA ASP A 8 -8.41 2.05 -7.48
C ASP A 8 -7.66 3.35 -7.15
N GLY A 9 -8.37 4.46 -6.99
CA GLY A 9 -7.76 5.74 -6.70
C GLY A 9 -7.24 6.48 -7.94
N VAL A 10 -6.32 7.41 -7.74
CA VAL A 10 -5.67 8.18 -8.81
C VAL A 10 -4.41 7.44 -9.25
N ARG A 11 -4.27 7.11 -10.53
CA ARG A 11 -3.09 6.43 -11.09
C ARG A 11 -2.53 7.15 -12.31
N GLY A 12 -1.22 7.07 -12.51
CA GLY A 12 -0.54 7.61 -13.68
C GLY A 12 0.96 7.37 -13.67
N VAL A 13 1.64 7.79 -14.72
CA VAL A 13 3.10 7.82 -14.77
C VAL A 13 3.60 8.88 -13.79
N ALA A 14 4.40 8.46 -12.81
CA ALA A 14 4.91 9.35 -11.77
C ALA A 14 5.79 10.46 -12.36
N GLY A 15 5.58 11.70 -11.93
CA GLY A 15 6.26 12.88 -12.44
C GLY A 15 5.73 13.41 -13.77
N LYS A 16 4.79 12.71 -14.42
CA LYS A 16 4.16 13.13 -15.68
C LYS A 16 2.65 13.31 -15.52
N ASP A 17 1.92 12.25 -15.21
CA ASP A 17 0.48 12.27 -14.99
C ASP A 17 0.17 12.46 -13.50
N LEU A 18 0.91 11.76 -12.64
CA LEU A 18 0.85 11.89 -11.18
C LEU A 18 2.04 12.74 -10.72
N THR A 19 1.84 14.06 -10.72
CA THR A 19 2.86 15.05 -10.39
C THR A 19 2.86 15.41 -8.90
N CYS A 20 3.91 16.13 -8.46
CA CYS A 20 3.94 16.69 -7.10
C CYS A 20 2.78 17.67 -6.86
N GLU A 21 2.46 18.51 -7.84
CA GLU A 21 1.37 19.48 -7.74
C GLU A 21 0.04 18.78 -7.52
N LEU A 22 -0.22 17.70 -8.28
CA LEU A 22 -1.44 16.91 -8.12
C LEU A 22 -1.47 16.20 -6.76
N ALA A 23 -0.36 15.60 -6.31
CA ALA A 23 -0.27 14.97 -5.01
C ALA A 23 -0.50 15.97 -3.85
N LEU A 24 0.05 17.19 -3.96
CA LEU A 24 -0.21 18.27 -3.01
C LEU A 24 -1.71 18.62 -2.94
N GLN A 25 -2.35 18.76 -4.10
CA GLN A 25 -3.77 19.07 -4.20
C GLN A 25 -4.64 17.93 -3.63
N ILE A 26 -4.30 16.67 -3.92
CA ILE A 26 -4.97 15.49 -3.33
C ILE A 26 -4.87 15.55 -1.80
N GLY A 27 -3.68 15.80 -1.25
CA GLY A 27 -3.49 15.94 0.20
C GLY A 27 -4.36 17.07 0.78
N ARG A 28 -4.33 18.26 0.21
CA ARG A 28 -5.14 19.41 0.66
C ARG A 28 -6.63 19.11 0.63
N ALA A 29 -7.13 18.61 -0.49
CA ALA A 29 -8.55 18.31 -0.68
C ALA A 29 -9.01 17.19 0.28
N THR A 30 -8.20 16.15 0.47
CA THR A 30 -8.51 15.07 1.42
C THR A 30 -8.63 15.58 2.85
N ALA A 31 -7.66 16.38 3.32
CA ALA A 31 -7.71 16.93 4.68
C ALA A 31 -8.91 17.86 4.88
N ALA A 32 -9.22 18.71 3.89
CA ALA A 32 -10.36 19.63 3.95
C ALA A 32 -11.69 18.86 4.05
N GLU A 33 -11.88 17.83 3.23
CA GLU A 33 -13.10 17.01 3.25
C GLU A 33 -13.25 16.23 4.58
N LEU A 34 -12.19 15.62 5.09
CA LEU A 34 -12.25 14.90 6.36
C LEU A 34 -12.52 15.83 7.53
N THR A 35 -11.87 17.02 7.60
CA THR A 35 -12.16 18.03 8.62
C THR A 35 -13.62 18.49 8.58
N SER A 36 -14.18 18.66 7.38
CA SER A 36 -15.58 19.06 7.19
C SER A 36 -16.57 17.99 7.66
N LEU A 37 -16.23 16.71 7.50
CA LEU A 37 -17.09 15.59 7.89
C LEU A 37 -17.08 15.36 9.41
N ASP A 38 -15.91 15.37 10.03
CA ASP A 38 -15.72 14.89 11.39
C ASP A 38 -15.59 16.05 12.41
N GLY A 39 -15.35 17.29 11.95
CA GLY A 39 -15.33 18.49 12.79
C GLY A 39 -14.14 18.58 13.75
N HIS A 40 -13.09 17.75 13.56
CA HIS A 40 -11.86 17.79 14.34
C HIS A 40 -10.63 17.77 13.41
N ARG A 41 -9.43 17.90 13.99
CA ARG A 41 -8.16 17.80 13.26
C ARG A 41 -7.94 16.35 12.80
N PRO A 42 -7.91 16.05 11.48
CA PRO A 42 -7.73 14.69 11.02
C PRO A 42 -6.35 14.13 11.32
N ARG A 43 -6.28 12.83 11.63
CA ARG A 43 -5.06 12.04 11.71
C ARG A 43 -5.04 11.05 10.55
N ILE A 44 -4.02 11.12 9.69
CA ILE A 44 -3.99 10.37 8.43
C ILE A 44 -2.72 9.52 8.37
N LEU A 45 -2.88 8.23 8.08
CA LEU A 45 -1.75 7.32 7.86
C LEU A 45 -1.34 7.34 6.39
N ILE A 46 -0.03 7.27 6.12
CA ILE A 46 0.50 7.09 4.76
C ILE A 46 1.42 5.87 4.74
N GLY A 47 1.08 4.88 3.91
CA GLY A 47 1.95 3.76 3.56
C GLY A 47 2.26 3.74 2.08
N LYS A 48 3.31 3.04 1.68
CA LYS A 48 3.74 2.96 0.27
C LYS A 48 4.34 1.61 -0.07
N ASP A 49 4.44 1.32 -1.37
CA ASP A 49 5.29 0.25 -1.88
C ASP A 49 6.74 0.72 -2.04
N THR A 50 7.57 -0.09 -2.68
CA THR A 50 9.01 0.16 -2.82
C THR A 50 9.39 1.12 -3.94
N ARG A 51 8.45 1.61 -4.76
CA ARG A 51 8.73 2.48 -5.92
C ARG A 51 9.50 3.72 -5.52
N VAL A 52 10.55 4.07 -6.26
CA VAL A 52 11.37 5.27 -6.01
C VAL A 52 10.53 6.55 -5.99
N SER A 53 9.47 6.63 -6.80
CA SER A 53 8.55 7.76 -6.82
C SER A 53 7.68 7.87 -5.55
N GLY A 54 7.64 6.81 -4.73
CA GLY A 54 6.91 6.78 -3.48
C GLY A 54 7.37 7.84 -2.49
N ASP A 55 8.69 8.05 -2.35
CA ASP A 55 9.26 9.06 -1.44
C ASP A 55 8.83 10.48 -1.83
N MET A 56 8.91 10.80 -3.11
CA MET A 56 8.50 12.10 -3.64
C MET A 56 7.02 12.37 -3.38
N LEU A 57 6.16 11.38 -3.67
CA LEU A 57 4.71 11.50 -3.49
C LEU A 57 4.33 11.55 -2.01
N GLU A 58 4.97 10.74 -1.15
CA GLU A 58 4.76 10.73 0.31
C GLU A 58 5.05 12.10 0.93
N CYS A 59 6.23 12.67 0.62
CA CYS A 59 6.61 14.00 1.11
C CYS A 59 5.61 15.08 0.67
N THR A 60 5.17 15.01 -0.58
CA THR A 60 4.26 16.02 -1.14
C THR A 60 2.84 15.89 -0.60
N LEU A 61 2.31 14.68 -0.50
CA LEU A 61 1.03 14.40 0.15
C LEU A 61 1.03 14.88 1.60
N ALA A 62 2.07 14.52 2.37
CA ALA A 62 2.19 14.92 3.77
C ALA A 62 2.22 16.46 3.89
N ALA A 63 2.95 17.16 3.02
CA ALA A 63 2.94 18.63 2.98
C ALA A 63 1.55 19.20 2.69
N GLY A 64 0.82 18.62 1.74
CA GLY A 64 -0.55 19.00 1.41
C GLY A 64 -1.49 18.83 2.59
N LEU A 65 -1.49 17.67 3.22
CA LEU A 65 -2.31 17.35 4.39
C LEU A 65 -2.02 18.29 5.56
N CYS A 66 -0.75 18.44 5.91
CA CYS A 66 -0.33 19.31 7.02
C CYS A 66 -0.68 20.78 6.78
N SER A 67 -0.62 21.25 5.52
CA SER A 67 -0.97 22.64 5.17
C SER A 67 -2.43 23.00 5.46
N VAL A 68 -3.31 22.01 5.60
CA VAL A 68 -4.73 22.15 5.93
C VAL A 68 -5.04 21.69 7.37
N GLY A 69 -4.01 21.42 8.14
CA GLY A 69 -4.13 21.14 9.57
C GLY A 69 -4.23 19.65 9.97
N ALA A 70 -4.15 18.73 9.02
CA ALA A 70 -4.13 17.29 9.35
C ALA A 70 -2.78 16.85 9.90
N ASP A 71 -2.78 15.98 10.91
CA ASP A 71 -1.58 15.30 11.37
C ASP A 71 -1.36 14.02 10.53
N VAL A 72 -0.10 13.71 10.22
CA VAL A 72 0.27 12.62 9.31
C VAL A 72 1.22 11.65 10.00
N ASP A 73 0.89 10.36 9.96
CA ASP A 73 1.76 9.29 10.40
C ASP A 73 2.27 8.48 9.20
N LEU A 74 3.58 8.48 9.00
CA LEU A 74 4.26 7.74 7.94
C LEU A 74 4.54 6.31 8.41
N LEU A 75 3.97 5.32 7.73
CA LEU A 75 4.14 3.88 8.01
C LEU A 75 5.34 3.27 7.30
N GLY A 76 5.90 4.00 6.31
CA GLY A 76 6.96 3.48 5.44
C GLY A 76 6.43 2.45 4.43
N VAL A 77 7.32 1.50 4.04
CA VAL A 77 6.97 0.44 3.09
C VAL A 77 6.17 -0.65 3.80
N ILE A 78 4.90 -0.78 3.39
CA ILE A 78 3.93 -1.69 3.98
C ILE A 78 2.85 -2.09 2.94
N PRO A 79 2.32 -3.33 2.96
CA PRO A 79 1.23 -3.76 2.09
C PRO A 79 -0.03 -2.90 2.18
N THR A 80 -0.75 -2.77 1.05
CA THR A 80 -2.05 -2.08 1.00
C THR A 80 -3.02 -2.56 2.09
N PRO A 81 -3.24 -3.88 2.32
CA PRO A 81 -4.10 -4.35 3.40
C PRO A 81 -3.55 -4.00 4.79
N GLY A 82 -2.25 -3.82 4.95
CA GLY A 82 -1.64 -3.36 6.20
C GLY A 82 -2.07 -1.93 6.56
N VAL A 83 -2.10 -1.01 5.60
CA VAL A 83 -2.60 0.35 5.82
C VAL A 83 -4.08 0.33 6.20
N ALA A 84 -4.92 -0.40 5.46
CA ALA A 84 -6.35 -0.53 5.73
C ALA A 84 -6.63 -1.10 7.14
N TYR A 85 -5.82 -2.06 7.61
CA TYR A 85 -5.89 -2.61 8.95
C TYR A 85 -5.46 -1.58 10.02
N LEU A 86 -4.31 -0.94 9.82
CA LEU A 86 -3.71 -0.03 10.81
C LEU A 86 -4.50 1.25 11.00
N VAL A 87 -5.22 1.74 9.97
CA VAL A 87 -6.17 2.85 10.12
C VAL A 87 -7.16 2.55 11.24
N ARG A 88 -7.74 1.37 11.26
CA ARG A 88 -8.67 0.92 12.30
C ARG A 88 -7.97 0.73 13.65
N LYS A 89 -6.82 0.05 13.65
CA LYS A 89 -6.05 -0.26 14.87
C LYS A 89 -5.62 1.01 15.61
N TYR A 90 -5.18 2.03 14.88
CA TYR A 90 -4.71 3.28 15.47
C TYR A 90 -5.80 4.35 15.66
N GLY A 91 -7.03 4.07 15.21
CA GLY A 91 -8.12 5.04 15.27
C GLY A 91 -7.85 6.30 14.44
N ALA A 92 -7.21 6.14 13.28
CA ALA A 92 -6.97 7.24 12.37
C ALA A 92 -8.23 7.51 11.50
N ASP A 93 -8.38 8.75 11.03
CA ASP A 93 -9.56 9.16 10.25
C ASP A 93 -9.49 8.67 8.80
N ALA A 94 -8.26 8.48 8.29
CA ALA A 94 -8.03 7.92 6.96
C ALA A 94 -6.66 7.26 6.84
N GLY A 95 -6.52 6.44 5.80
CA GLY A 95 -5.24 5.89 5.35
C GLY A 95 -5.02 6.15 3.87
N ILE A 96 -3.81 6.49 3.50
CA ILE A 96 -3.41 6.68 2.11
C ILE A 96 -2.35 5.64 1.76
N VAL A 97 -2.53 4.99 0.61
CA VAL A 97 -1.55 4.06 0.04
C VAL A 97 -1.00 4.66 -1.24
N ILE A 98 0.32 4.72 -1.32
CA ILE A 98 1.06 5.15 -2.51
C ILE A 98 1.60 3.91 -3.21
N SER A 99 0.88 3.44 -4.23
CA SER A 99 1.24 2.28 -5.04
C SER A 99 0.44 2.21 -6.33
N ALA A 100 1.00 1.59 -7.35
CA ALA A 100 0.30 1.20 -8.56
C ALA A 100 0.14 -0.33 -8.68
N SER A 101 0.19 -1.06 -7.55
CA SER A 101 -0.02 -2.51 -7.47
C SER A 101 0.93 -3.27 -8.41
N HIS A 102 0.41 -4.00 -9.40
CA HIS A 102 1.16 -4.82 -10.35
C HIS A 102 1.74 -4.07 -11.56
N ASN A 103 1.51 -2.75 -11.68
CA ASN A 103 2.04 -1.97 -12.81
C ASN A 103 3.57 -1.87 -12.74
N PRO A 104 4.25 -1.62 -13.89
CA PRO A 104 5.68 -1.31 -13.93
C PRO A 104 6.08 -0.11 -13.05
N MET A 105 7.37 0.04 -12.76
CA MET A 105 7.90 0.97 -11.76
C MET A 105 7.66 2.45 -12.07
N GLU A 106 7.51 2.81 -13.33
CA GLU A 106 7.24 4.19 -13.76
C GLU A 106 5.84 4.69 -13.40
N PHE A 107 4.90 3.77 -13.16
CA PHE A 107 3.57 4.11 -12.67
C PHE A 107 3.57 4.22 -11.15
N ASN A 108 2.68 5.08 -10.63
CA ASN A 108 2.33 5.09 -9.23
C ASN A 108 0.84 5.45 -9.07
N GLY A 109 0.32 5.38 -7.85
CA GLY A 109 -1.06 5.67 -7.55
C GLY A 109 -1.25 6.14 -6.12
N ILE A 110 -2.39 6.77 -5.87
CA ILE A 110 -2.81 7.22 -4.55
C ILE A 110 -4.21 6.68 -4.30
N LYS A 111 -4.32 5.75 -3.34
CA LYS A 111 -5.58 5.16 -2.86
C LYS A 111 -5.89 5.73 -1.49
N ILE A 112 -7.13 6.04 -1.19
CA ILE A 112 -7.56 6.61 0.10
C ILE A 112 -8.58 5.67 0.73
N PHE A 113 -8.32 5.29 1.97
CA PHE A 113 -9.20 4.51 2.84
C PHE A 113 -9.78 5.40 3.92
N LYS A 114 -11.04 5.20 4.26
CA LYS A 114 -11.69 5.82 5.40
C LYS A 114 -11.25 5.18 6.71
N GLY A 115 -11.54 5.78 7.85
CA GLY A 115 -11.22 5.28 9.19
C GLY A 115 -11.69 3.86 9.52
N ASP A 116 -12.66 3.33 8.78
CA ASP A 116 -13.13 1.94 8.87
C ASP A 116 -12.29 0.93 8.05
N GLY A 117 -11.29 1.41 7.31
CA GLY A 117 -10.40 0.61 6.48
C GLY A 117 -10.96 0.27 5.09
N TYR A 118 -12.12 0.80 4.72
CA TYR A 118 -12.69 0.65 3.38
C TYR A 118 -12.34 1.84 2.48
N LYS A 119 -12.42 1.63 1.18
CA LYS A 119 -12.27 2.69 0.17
C LYS A 119 -13.21 3.86 0.49
N LEU A 120 -12.78 5.10 0.23
CA LEU A 120 -13.66 6.26 0.32
C LEU A 120 -14.90 6.08 -0.56
N PRO A 121 -16.09 6.50 -0.06
CA PRO A 121 -17.29 6.57 -0.90
C PRO A 121 -17.06 7.46 -2.12
N ASP A 122 -17.62 7.08 -3.27
CA ASP A 122 -17.49 7.83 -4.52
C ASP A 122 -17.94 9.31 -4.38
N GLU A 123 -18.90 9.59 -3.51
CA GLU A 123 -19.37 10.94 -3.21
C GLU A 123 -18.28 11.80 -2.56
N VAL A 124 -17.45 11.21 -1.70
CA VAL A 124 -16.33 11.90 -1.05
C VAL A 124 -15.20 12.11 -2.06
N GLU A 125 -14.88 11.10 -2.88
CA GLU A 125 -13.92 11.23 -3.97
C GLU A 125 -14.32 12.33 -4.95
N ASN A 126 -15.60 12.41 -5.32
CA ASN A 126 -16.11 13.47 -6.21
C ASN A 126 -15.96 14.88 -5.59
N ARG A 127 -16.11 15.03 -4.26
CA ARG A 127 -15.87 16.32 -3.60
C ARG A 127 -14.39 16.68 -3.58
N ILE A 128 -13.52 15.71 -3.32
CA ILE A 128 -12.07 15.89 -3.43
C ILE A 128 -11.68 16.33 -4.83
N GLU A 129 -12.22 15.69 -5.88
CA GLU A 129 -12.00 16.10 -7.27
C GLU A 129 -12.46 17.52 -7.53
N ALA A 130 -13.62 17.92 -6.98
CA ALA A 130 -14.15 19.27 -7.17
C ALA A 130 -13.23 20.35 -6.61
N HIS A 131 -12.54 20.10 -5.49
CA HIS A 131 -11.50 20.99 -4.96
C HIS A 131 -10.27 21.03 -5.87
N ILE A 132 -9.81 19.86 -6.34
CA ILE A 132 -8.64 19.75 -7.23
C ILE A 132 -8.87 20.51 -8.54
N PHE A 133 -10.06 20.38 -9.15
CA PHE A 133 -10.40 21.10 -10.39
C PHE A 133 -10.50 22.62 -10.23
N LYS A 134 -10.61 23.11 -9.00
CA LYS A 134 -10.49 24.53 -8.65
C LYS A 134 -9.11 24.92 -8.14
N ASN A 135 -8.08 24.07 -8.37
CA ASN A 135 -6.72 24.25 -7.83
C ASN A 135 -6.68 24.40 -6.29
N CYS A 136 -7.67 23.87 -5.59
CA CYS A 136 -7.84 24.02 -4.13
C CYS A 136 -7.92 25.49 -3.66
N GLU A 137 -8.35 26.43 -4.51
CA GLU A 137 -8.48 27.84 -4.17
C GLU A 137 -9.58 28.12 -3.12
N ASP A 138 -10.53 27.21 -3.00
CA ASP A 138 -11.61 27.24 -2.02
C ASP A 138 -11.21 26.61 -0.65
N ILE A 139 -9.98 26.11 -0.51
CA ILE A 139 -9.48 25.51 0.73
C ILE A 139 -8.65 26.53 1.52
N LYS A 140 -9.02 26.74 2.80
CA LYS A 140 -8.24 27.58 3.70
C LYS A 140 -6.95 26.86 4.09
N ILE A 141 -5.82 27.51 3.84
CA ILE A 141 -4.51 27.05 4.33
C ILE A 141 -4.34 27.51 5.78
N CYS A 142 -3.87 26.61 6.64
CA CYS A 142 -3.59 26.87 8.03
C CYS A 142 -2.28 27.64 8.23
N ASP A 143 -2.19 28.37 9.33
CA ASP A 143 -0.98 29.04 9.74
C ASP A 143 -0.61 28.73 11.21
N GLY A 144 0.62 29.06 11.59
CA GLY A 144 1.11 28.97 12.97
C GLY A 144 0.87 27.60 13.58
N ALA A 145 0.16 27.56 14.69
CA ALA A 145 -0.12 26.35 15.47
C ALA A 145 -1.21 25.45 14.84
N GLU A 146 -1.92 25.93 13.83
CA GLU A 146 -2.94 25.15 13.14
C GLU A 146 -2.33 24.18 12.11
N ILE A 147 -1.09 24.41 11.66
CA ILE A 147 -0.38 23.50 10.74
C ILE A 147 -0.23 22.13 11.38
N GLY A 148 -0.51 21.06 10.60
CA GLY A 148 -0.37 19.69 11.03
C GLY A 148 1.09 19.25 11.18
N ARG A 149 1.30 18.09 11.77
CA ARG A 149 2.63 17.52 12.04
C ARG A 149 2.81 16.18 11.32
N VAL A 150 4.06 15.86 11.01
CA VAL A 150 4.44 14.55 10.47
C VAL A 150 5.16 13.75 11.53
N HIS A 151 4.73 12.53 11.75
CA HIS A 151 5.37 11.54 12.63
C HIS A 151 5.75 10.30 11.81
N ARG A 152 6.74 9.54 12.27
CA ARG A 152 7.08 8.23 11.72
C ARG A 152 6.67 7.15 12.71
N LEU A 153 5.99 6.11 12.21
CA LEU A 153 5.59 4.95 13.00
C LEU A 153 6.46 3.75 12.59
N ASP A 154 7.64 3.66 13.17
CA ASP A 154 8.63 2.60 12.86
C ASP A 154 8.14 1.20 13.28
N THR A 155 7.11 1.12 14.14
CA THR A 155 6.49 -0.14 14.59
C THR A 155 5.40 -0.66 13.64
N ALA A 156 5.00 0.09 12.61
CA ALA A 156 3.83 -0.22 11.79
C ALA A 156 3.87 -1.64 11.18
N VAL A 157 5.03 -2.07 10.67
CA VAL A 157 5.22 -3.42 10.12
C VAL A 157 5.05 -4.48 11.20
N ASP A 158 5.64 -4.28 12.39
CA ASP A 158 5.55 -5.22 13.49
C ASP A 158 4.11 -5.30 14.03
N ASP A 159 3.46 -4.17 14.18
CA ASP A 159 2.05 -4.09 14.58
C ASP A 159 1.10 -4.82 13.62
N TYR A 160 1.41 -4.78 12.33
CA TYR A 160 0.64 -5.51 11.31
C TYR A 160 0.95 -7.02 11.33
N VAL A 161 2.23 -7.40 11.45
CA VAL A 161 2.65 -8.80 11.59
C VAL A 161 2.03 -9.46 12.81
N ASP A 162 2.08 -8.79 13.97
CA ASP A 162 1.49 -9.29 15.22
C ASP A 162 -0.03 -9.49 15.09
N ALA A 163 -0.69 -8.59 14.35
CA ALA A 163 -2.11 -8.73 14.06
C ALA A 163 -2.42 -9.92 13.16
N LEU A 164 -1.64 -10.12 12.10
CA LEU A 164 -1.81 -11.27 11.20
C LEU A 164 -1.59 -12.59 11.96
N GLU A 165 -0.52 -12.68 12.74
CA GLU A 165 -0.21 -13.88 13.55
C GLU A 165 -1.37 -14.24 14.50
N GLN A 166 -1.99 -13.25 15.14
CA GLN A 166 -3.13 -13.47 16.04
C GLN A 166 -4.39 -14.03 15.33
N HIS A 167 -4.52 -13.82 14.03
CA HIS A 167 -5.69 -14.26 13.25
C HIS A 167 -5.44 -15.56 12.48
N ILE A 168 -4.20 -16.07 12.47
CA ILE A 168 -3.84 -17.30 11.77
C ILE A 168 -3.76 -18.43 12.80
N ASP A 169 -4.74 -19.32 12.76
CA ASP A 169 -4.75 -20.55 13.57
C ASP A 169 -4.24 -21.73 12.70
N ALA A 170 -3.00 -21.61 12.23
CA ALA A 170 -2.36 -22.64 11.41
C ALA A 170 -0.91 -22.84 11.82
N ASP A 171 -0.52 -24.10 12.03
CA ASP A 171 0.87 -24.51 12.18
C ASP A 171 1.42 -24.90 10.80
N LEU A 172 2.39 -24.13 10.31
CA LEU A 172 3.06 -24.38 9.04
C LEU A 172 4.37 -25.16 9.20
N SER A 173 4.58 -25.77 10.38
CA SER A 173 5.77 -26.58 10.66
C SER A 173 5.89 -27.73 9.67
N GLY A 174 7.09 -27.88 9.10
CA GLY A 174 7.39 -28.92 8.12
C GLY A 174 7.13 -28.52 6.66
N LEU A 175 6.49 -27.40 6.39
CA LEU A 175 6.38 -26.85 5.03
C LEU A 175 7.63 -26.07 4.66
N ASN A 176 8.14 -26.32 3.46
CA ASN A 176 9.26 -25.60 2.84
C ASN A 176 8.71 -24.76 1.69
N VAL A 177 8.56 -23.44 1.89
CA VAL A 177 7.85 -22.55 0.98
C VAL A 177 8.78 -21.49 0.40
N LEU A 178 8.67 -21.26 -0.91
CA LEU A 178 9.34 -20.16 -1.60
C LEU A 178 8.38 -18.99 -1.81
N PHE A 179 8.70 -17.83 -1.24
CA PHE A 179 7.92 -16.60 -1.40
C PHE A 179 8.57 -15.68 -2.42
N ASP A 180 7.80 -15.23 -3.43
CA ASP A 180 8.18 -14.16 -4.33
C ASP A 180 7.44 -12.88 -3.91
N CYS A 181 8.21 -11.92 -3.37
CA CYS A 181 7.69 -10.67 -2.85
C CYS A 181 7.63 -9.54 -3.89
N ALA A 182 7.79 -9.85 -5.18
CA ALA A 182 7.68 -8.89 -6.29
C ALA A 182 8.62 -7.66 -6.19
N ASN A 183 9.68 -7.71 -5.39
CA ASN A 183 10.47 -6.54 -4.95
C ASN A 183 9.59 -5.41 -4.37
N GLY A 184 8.46 -5.78 -3.76
CA GLY A 184 7.38 -4.90 -3.32
C GLY A 184 7.21 -4.86 -1.80
N ALA A 185 6.07 -4.38 -1.37
CA ALA A 185 5.74 -4.08 0.02
C ALA A 185 5.61 -5.32 0.92
N SER A 186 5.38 -6.51 0.34
CA SER A 186 5.24 -7.76 1.10
C SER A 186 6.54 -8.22 1.77
N ALA A 187 7.72 -7.86 1.24
CA ALA A 187 9.00 -8.47 1.64
C ALA A 187 9.25 -8.43 3.16
N LYS A 188 9.12 -7.25 3.78
CA LYS A 188 9.36 -7.08 5.22
C LYS A 188 8.35 -7.83 6.08
N VAL A 189 7.09 -7.85 5.67
CA VAL A 189 6.00 -8.54 6.39
C VAL A 189 6.17 -10.05 6.26
N ALA A 190 6.37 -10.56 5.05
CA ALA A 190 6.52 -11.99 4.80
C ALA A 190 7.73 -12.59 5.54
N GLN A 191 8.89 -11.91 5.51
CA GLN A 191 10.10 -12.33 6.20
C GLN A 191 9.95 -12.37 7.73
N LYS A 192 9.04 -11.59 8.31
CA LYS A 192 8.76 -11.59 9.74
C LYS A 192 7.66 -12.59 10.12
N LEU A 193 6.59 -12.69 9.32
CA LEU A 193 5.38 -13.45 9.64
C LEU A 193 5.58 -14.97 9.48
N PHE A 194 5.95 -15.42 8.29
CA PHE A 194 5.93 -16.86 7.98
C PHE A 194 6.90 -17.71 8.82
N PRO A 195 8.11 -17.23 9.17
CA PRO A 195 8.96 -17.96 10.12
C PRO A 195 8.34 -18.11 11.52
N ARG A 196 7.52 -17.14 11.99
CA ARG A 196 6.82 -17.23 13.27
C ARG A 196 5.74 -18.32 13.27
N LEU A 197 5.18 -18.62 12.10
CA LEU A 197 4.20 -19.69 11.90
C LEU A 197 4.83 -21.09 11.73
N GLY A 198 6.15 -21.22 11.92
CA GLY A 198 6.88 -22.48 11.83
C GLY A 198 7.33 -22.88 10.42
N CYS A 199 7.03 -22.08 9.39
CA CYS A 199 7.38 -22.38 8.00
C CYS A 199 8.90 -22.30 7.77
N GLN A 200 9.46 -23.28 7.03
CA GLN A 200 10.77 -23.14 6.42
C GLN A 200 10.64 -22.25 5.19
N CYS A 201 11.17 -21.02 5.29
CA CYS A 201 10.92 -19.99 4.30
C CYS A 201 12.16 -19.67 3.48
N SER A 202 11.98 -19.61 2.17
CA SER A 202 12.93 -18.96 1.25
C SER A 202 12.26 -17.79 0.57
N PHE A 203 13.03 -16.74 0.28
CA PHE A 203 12.47 -15.50 -0.27
C PHE A 203 13.21 -15.10 -1.55
N THR A 204 12.45 -14.62 -2.55
CA THR A 204 12.94 -13.98 -3.77
C THR A 204 12.13 -12.71 -4.02
N GLY A 205 12.56 -11.85 -4.93
CA GLY A 205 11.86 -10.60 -5.16
C GLY A 205 11.83 -9.68 -3.92
N THR A 206 12.97 -9.53 -3.25
CA THR A 206 13.08 -8.77 -1.98
C THR A 206 13.97 -7.53 -2.10
N LEU A 207 14.29 -7.09 -3.32
CA LEU A 207 15.07 -5.87 -3.54
C LEU A 207 14.26 -4.64 -3.15
N ASP A 208 14.88 -3.74 -2.43
CA ASP A 208 14.32 -2.42 -2.05
C ASP A 208 15.13 -1.33 -2.75
N ASP A 209 15.22 -1.43 -4.09
CA ASP A 209 16.00 -0.52 -4.95
C ASP A 209 15.14 0.58 -5.61
N GLY A 210 13.83 0.50 -5.43
CA GLY A 210 12.86 1.44 -5.96
C GLY A 210 12.52 1.32 -7.44
N VAL A 211 13.23 0.45 -8.18
CA VAL A 211 13.11 0.35 -9.65
C VAL A 211 12.76 -1.05 -10.15
N SER A 212 12.95 -2.08 -9.34
CA SER A 212 12.75 -3.48 -9.74
C SER A 212 11.38 -4.05 -9.31
N VAL A 213 10.44 -3.23 -8.85
CA VAL A 213 9.12 -3.69 -8.43
C VAL A 213 8.36 -4.32 -9.61
N ASN A 214 7.87 -5.56 -9.42
CA ASN A 214 7.19 -6.39 -10.43
C ASN A 214 8.03 -6.72 -11.69
N ASP A 215 9.33 -6.42 -11.72
CA ASP A 215 10.16 -6.68 -12.91
C ASP A 215 10.54 -8.15 -13.00
N GLY A 216 9.83 -8.89 -13.85
CA GLY A 216 10.01 -10.32 -14.07
C GLY A 216 9.84 -11.16 -12.80
N CYS A 217 9.02 -10.72 -11.85
CA CYS A 217 8.74 -11.39 -10.59
C CYS A 217 7.32 -11.08 -10.09
N GLY A 218 6.91 -11.75 -9.01
CA GLY A 218 5.60 -11.59 -8.40
C GLY A 218 4.47 -12.27 -9.15
N SER A 219 3.22 -11.98 -8.73
CA SER A 219 2.01 -12.70 -9.18
C SER A 219 1.66 -12.52 -10.66
N THR A 220 2.28 -11.58 -11.37
CA THR A 220 2.10 -11.39 -12.82
C THR A 220 3.16 -12.06 -13.68
N HIS A 221 4.22 -12.63 -13.06
CA HIS A 221 5.34 -13.26 -13.75
C HIS A 221 5.80 -14.51 -12.99
N LEU A 222 5.03 -15.60 -13.09
CA LEU A 222 5.22 -16.83 -12.30
C LEU A 222 6.30 -17.77 -12.84
N ASP A 223 6.68 -17.68 -14.11
CA ASP A 223 7.61 -18.61 -14.78
C ASP A 223 8.89 -18.85 -13.96
N ARG A 224 9.39 -17.78 -13.33
CA ARG A 224 10.58 -17.85 -12.49
C ARG A 224 10.33 -18.56 -11.16
N LEU A 225 9.17 -18.36 -10.56
CA LEU A 225 8.77 -19.02 -9.33
C LEU A 225 8.53 -20.51 -9.57
N GLU A 226 7.78 -20.87 -10.62
CA GLU A 226 7.48 -22.23 -11.05
C GLU A 226 8.77 -23.05 -11.19
N LYS A 227 9.74 -22.53 -11.94
CA LYS A 227 11.04 -23.17 -12.13
C LYS A 227 11.81 -23.33 -10.82
N LYS A 228 11.86 -22.29 -9.97
CA LYS A 228 12.59 -22.35 -8.70
C LYS A 228 11.97 -23.30 -7.70
N VAL A 229 10.63 -23.42 -7.66
CA VAL A 229 9.93 -24.36 -6.79
C VAL A 229 10.36 -25.79 -7.10
N VAL A 230 10.33 -26.18 -8.38
CA VAL A 230 10.71 -27.52 -8.83
C VAL A 230 12.21 -27.78 -8.61
N GLU A 231 13.08 -26.88 -9.03
CA GLU A 231 14.54 -27.03 -8.91
C GLU A 231 15.01 -27.05 -7.45
N GLY A 232 14.34 -26.29 -6.58
CA GLY A 232 14.68 -26.17 -5.16
C GLY A 232 14.03 -27.23 -4.26
N GLY A 233 13.09 -28.03 -4.80
CA GLY A 233 12.33 -29.02 -4.03
C GLY A 233 11.48 -28.40 -2.93
N PHE A 234 10.84 -27.25 -3.22
CA PHE A 234 9.89 -26.62 -2.33
C PHE A 234 8.55 -27.33 -2.39
N ASP A 235 7.81 -27.35 -1.28
CA ASP A 235 6.46 -27.91 -1.23
C ASP A 235 5.47 -27.04 -2.02
N CYS A 236 5.68 -25.72 -2.00
CA CYS A 236 4.94 -24.77 -2.85
C CYS A 236 5.70 -23.44 -2.98
N GLY A 237 5.19 -22.60 -3.89
CA GLY A 237 5.59 -21.21 -4.06
C GLY A 237 4.41 -20.27 -3.89
N ILE A 238 4.63 -19.11 -3.30
CA ILE A 238 3.63 -18.04 -3.17
C ILE A 238 4.20 -16.76 -3.77
N ALA A 239 3.47 -16.16 -4.71
CA ALA A 239 3.83 -14.88 -5.34
C ALA A 239 2.84 -13.80 -4.95
N PHE A 240 3.34 -12.65 -4.52
CA PHE A 240 2.57 -11.43 -4.29
C PHE A 240 2.74 -10.46 -5.47
N ASP A 241 1.91 -9.43 -5.53
CA ASP A 241 2.17 -8.26 -6.38
C ASP A 241 2.80 -7.11 -5.56
N GLY A 242 3.11 -5.99 -6.21
CA GLY A 242 3.92 -4.91 -5.63
C GLY A 242 3.39 -4.32 -4.33
N ASP A 243 2.06 -4.27 -4.12
CA ASP A 243 1.43 -3.79 -2.88
C ASP A 243 0.74 -4.90 -2.06
N ALA A 244 0.93 -6.16 -2.50
CA ALA A 244 0.53 -7.38 -1.80
C ALA A 244 -0.97 -7.43 -1.43
N ASP A 245 -1.84 -6.92 -2.30
CA ASP A 245 -3.29 -7.12 -2.22
C ASP A 245 -3.75 -8.33 -3.04
N ARG A 246 -2.83 -8.98 -3.79
CA ARG A 246 -3.04 -10.20 -4.57
C ARG A 246 -1.95 -11.22 -4.29
N CYS A 247 -2.33 -12.50 -4.37
CA CYS A 247 -1.39 -13.60 -4.37
C CYS A 247 -1.82 -14.71 -5.34
N LEU A 248 -0.84 -15.44 -5.86
CA LEU A 248 -1.01 -16.68 -6.57
C LEU A 248 -0.06 -17.73 -6.00
N ALA A 249 -0.39 -19.00 -6.17
CA ALA A 249 0.44 -20.09 -5.68
C ALA A 249 0.92 -20.99 -6.82
N VAL A 250 1.98 -21.74 -6.53
CA VAL A 250 2.57 -22.75 -7.41
C VAL A 250 2.73 -24.03 -6.59
N ASP A 251 2.27 -25.18 -7.12
CA ASP A 251 2.43 -26.47 -6.46
C ASP A 251 3.87 -27.03 -6.57
N GLU A 252 4.14 -28.15 -5.92
CA GLU A 252 5.46 -28.82 -5.91
C GLU A 252 5.94 -29.27 -7.30
N LYS A 253 5.05 -29.30 -8.30
CA LYS A 253 5.36 -29.67 -9.70
C LYS A 253 5.56 -28.48 -10.60
N GLY A 254 5.41 -27.25 -10.08
CA GLY A 254 5.49 -26.03 -10.85
C GLY A 254 4.19 -25.64 -11.54
N ASN A 255 3.04 -26.23 -11.20
CA ASN A 255 1.77 -25.86 -11.76
C ASN A 255 1.17 -24.65 -11.03
N LEU A 256 0.58 -23.73 -11.79
CA LEU A 256 -0.16 -22.61 -11.21
C LEU A 256 -1.37 -23.11 -10.41
N VAL A 257 -1.52 -22.60 -9.20
CA VAL A 257 -2.74 -22.64 -8.40
C VAL A 257 -3.30 -21.22 -8.38
N ASP A 258 -4.35 -21.01 -9.12
CA ASP A 258 -4.99 -19.69 -9.25
C ASP A 258 -5.90 -19.35 -8.06
N GLY A 259 -6.57 -18.17 -8.14
CA GLY A 259 -7.44 -17.70 -7.06
C GLY A 259 -8.58 -18.66 -6.75
N ASP A 260 -9.15 -19.34 -7.75
CA ASP A 260 -10.22 -20.33 -7.55
C ASP A 260 -9.68 -21.57 -6.83
N GLY A 261 -8.46 -22.02 -7.18
CA GLY A 261 -7.77 -23.12 -6.49
C GLY A 261 -7.38 -22.79 -5.05
N ILE A 262 -7.04 -21.52 -4.76
CA ILE A 262 -6.72 -21.07 -3.39
C ILE A 262 -7.99 -21.01 -2.52
N LEU A 263 -9.13 -20.66 -3.10
CA LEU A 263 -10.40 -20.54 -2.37
C LEU A 263 -11.12 -21.88 -2.19
N TYR A 264 -10.80 -22.93 -2.98
CA TYR A 264 -11.39 -24.25 -2.89
C TYR A 264 -10.82 -25.05 -1.72
#